data_0c6aac1970c0b8c74133ec3810f48f79
#
_entry.id   0c6aac1970c0b8c74133ec3810f48f79
#
_cell.length_a   1.000
_cell.length_b   1.000
_cell.length_c   1.000
_cell.angle_alpha   90.00
_cell.angle_beta   90.00
_cell.angle_gamma   90.00
#
_symmetry.space_group_name_H-M   'P 1'
#
loop_
_entity.id
_entity.type
_entity.pdbx_description
1 polymer ?
#
loop_
_entity_poly.entity_id
_entity_poly.type
_entity_poly.pdbx_seq_one_letter_code
_entity_poly.pdbx_strand_id
1 'polypeptide(L)'
;MSTPSSRGTTSGSPAEKQVGEGDRRGRREADLSGRPSPAKVAVVLGGSHTGMLAAAALAGLADRVVVVERDELPGEPAPRKGLPQARHAHMLWSGGVRAMEDLLPGVTGTLTDAGARRAPVTTDMVVLSAHGWFRRWPESHHVILAGRDLLDATVRTRVLADDRVEVLGGTEVLGLTGDARAVTGVRVRERDGRERTIDAGMVVDATGRASGTPRWLTDLGLPAPERREVDSGLAYASRLYLAPEQARDGFPVINVQPDTRAAGPGRAGFLLPIEDGRWIVTLNGTRGGEPSPADDDFVRFAREELRHPLIGDLISRAEPLSGVSFTRTTVNRRYFYERMPAWPENFTVLGDALAAYNPVYGHGLAVGAQSALVLRDLTWRYGWGSAGLSRRVQKAVARPVGAAWELATGQDVFYPGASENGPTARDRAVAAYVSRLMYTATGNGRIARRVTDVTSLERRAEVLLAPGVLLAAAVGPLKPTLTEPPLTAEELKRAELR
;
A
#
# COMPACT_ATOMS: atom_id res chain seq x y z
N MET A 1 29.44 -72.12 -9.89
CA MET A 1 28.72 -73.08 -10.73
C MET A 1 27.83 -72.31 -11.67
N SER A 2 28.19 -72.33 -12.89
CA SER A 2 27.43 -72.36 -14.12
C SER A 2 26.67 -71.11 -14.55
N THR A 3 27.30 -70.34 -15.40
CA THR A 3 26.68 -69.72 -16.59
C THR A 3 26.19 -70.82 -17.54
N PRO A 4 25.40 -70.66 -18.61
CA PRO A 4 25.53 -69.62 -19.61
C PRO A 4 24.23 -69.18 -20.37
N SER A 5 24.44 -68.19 -21.23
CA SER A 5 24.11 -68.10 -22.67
C SER A 5 22.75 -67.41 -23.01
N SER A 6 22.75 -66.30 -23.62
CA SER A 6 23.04 -65.76 -24.98
C SER A 6 21.82 -65.67 -25.89
N ARG A 7 21.81 -64.63 -26.66
CA ARG A 7 21.12 -64.19 -27.90
C ARG A 7 20.03 -63.20 -27.65
N GLY A 8 20.06 -61.94 -28.08
CA GLY A 8 20.53 -61.42 -29.39
C GLY A 8 19.32 -61.06 -30.23
N THR A 9 19.09 -59.78 -30.43
CA THR A 9 18.81 -59.16 -31.74
C THR A 9 18.19 -57.76 -31.58
N THR A 10 18.91 -56.81 -32.12
CA THR A 10 18.54 -55.73 -33.08
C THR A 10 17.49 -54.68 -32.76
N SER A 11 18.03 -53.51 -32.69
CA SER A 11 17.71 -52.28 -33.46
C SER A 11 16.35 -51.60 -33.29
N GLY A 12 16.42 -50.34 -32.93
CA GLY A 12 15.35 -49.40 -33.12
C GLY A 12 15.46 -48.18 -32.22
N SER A 13 16.37 -47.29 -32.53
CA SER A 13 16.36 -45.91 -32.00
C SER A 13 15.16 -45.16 -32.55
N PRO A 14 14.38 -44.46 -31.71
CA PRO A 14 13.52 -43.39 -32.21
C PRO A 14 14.19 -42.04 -31.89
N ALA A 15 14.26 -41.26 -32.93
CA ALA A 15 14.74 -39.91 -33.03
C ALA A 15 14.28 -39.00 -31.89
N GLU A 16 15.22 -38.30 -31.28
CA GLU A 16 15.00 -37.05 -30.55
C GLU A 16 14.31 -36.02 -31.45
N LYS A 17 13.06 -35.74 -31.15
CA LYS A 17 12.40 -34.51 -31.65
C LYS A 17 12.91 -33.35 -30.84
N GLN A 18 13.86 -32.61 -31.39
CA GLN A 18 14.12 -31.22 -31.02
C GLN A 18 12.83 -30.42 -31.17
N VAL A 19 12.27 -30.02 -30.05
CA VAL A 19 11.22 -28.98 -30.01
C VAL A 19 11.94 -27.66 -30.19
N GLY A 20 11.78 -27.06 -31.37
CA GLY A 20 12.32 -25.76 -31.72
C GLY A 20 11.80 -24.67 -30.76
N GLU A 21 12.72 -23.87 -30.24
CA GLU A 21 12.44 -22.57 -29.63
C GLU A 21 11.75 -21.69 -30.67
N GLY A 22 10.42 -21.67 -30.58
CA GLY A 22 9.58 -20.80 -31.39
C GLY A 22 9.73 -19.34 -30.91
N ASP A 23 10.30 -18.56 -31.78
CA ASP A 23 10.35 -17.10 -31.79
C ASP A 23 8.99 -16.47 -31.35
N ARG A 24 8.92 -16.04 -30.08
CA ARG A 24 7.77 -15.28 -29.55
C ARG A 24 7.95 -13.79 -29.82
N ARG A 25 8.23 -13.40 -31.03
CA ARG A 25 8.03 -12.03 -31.47
C ARG A 25 6.55 -11.81 -31.70
N GLY A 26 5.93 -10.95 -30.84
CA GLY A 26 4.53 -10.63 -30.89
C GLY A 26 4.07 -10.24 -32.30
N ARG A 27 3.15 -11.00 -32.86
CA ARG A 27 2.41 -10.62 -34.05
C ARG A 27 1.62 -9.35 -33.72
N ARG A 28 2.00 -8.22 -34.32
CA ARG A 28 1.12 -7.07 -34.44
C ARG A 28 -0.11 -7.54 -35.20
N GLU A 29 -1.28 -7.50 -34.59
CA GLU A 29 -2.54 -7.65 -35.30
C GLU A 29 -2.67 -6.47 -36.26
N ALA A 30 -2.41 -6.68 -37.52
CA ALA A 30 -2.78 -5.75 -38.57
C ALA A 30 -4.29 -5.84 -38.78
N ASP A 31 -4.96 -4.68 -38.73
CA ASP A 31 -6.35 -4.57 -39.20
C ASP A 31 -6.42 -5.13 -40.63
N LEU A 32 -7.47 -5.91 -40.94
CA LEU A 32 -7.73 -6.49 -42.26
C LEU A 32 -7.86 -5.43 -43.37
N SER A 33 -7.89 -4.14 -43.04
CA SER A 33 -7.90 -2.99 -43.97
C SER A 33 -6.51 -2.53 -44.43
N GLY A 34 -5.41 -3.12 -43.89
CA GLY A 34 -4.03 -2.72 -44.23
C GLY A 34 -3.59 -1.34 -43.68
N ARG A 35 -4.41 -0.67 -42.85
CA ARG A 35 -4.03 0.52 -42.14
C ARG A 35 -3.31 0.17 -40.85
N PRO A 36 -2.19 0.85 -40.49
CA PRO A 36 -1.57 0.64 -39.17
C PRO A 36 -2.61 0.96 -38.08
N SER A 37 -2.79 0.04 -37.13
CA SER A 37 -3.61 0.32 -35.93
C SER A 37 -3.12 1.61 -35.28
N PRO A 38 -4.02 2.49 -34.82
CA PRO A 38 -3.61 3.70 -34.12
C PRO A 38 -2.75 3.32 -32.89
N ALA A 39 -1.72 4.11 -32.65
CA ALA A 39 -0.81 3.88 -31.54
C ALA A 39 -1.58 3.80 -30.21
N LYS A 40 -1.27 2.76 -29.42
CA LYS A 40 -1.85 2.57 -28.09
C LYS A 40 -1.13 3.49 -27.08
N VAL A 41 -1.67 4.68 -26.88
CA VAL A 41 -1.14 5.66 -25.91
C VAL A 41 -1.91 5.57 -24.60
N ALA A 42 -1.20 5.35 -23.49
CA ALA A 42 -1.73 5.51 -22.15
C ALA A 42 -1.27 6.83 -21.54
N VAL A 43 -2.13 7.50 -20.81
CA VAL A 43 -1.77 8.65 -19.96
C VAL A 43 -2.09 8.33 -18.51
N VAL A 44 -1.07 8.40 -17.65
CA VAL A 44 -1.18 8.22 -16.21
C VAL A 44 -1.03 9.57 -15.53
N LEU A 45 -2.03 9.97 -14.76
CA LEU A 45 -2.07 11.22 -14.03
C LEU A 45 -1.51 11.02 -12.63
N GLY A 46 -0.39 11.65 -12.30
CA GLY A 46 0.35 11.53 -11.05
C GLY A 46 1.51 10.53 -11.13
N GLY A 47 2.71 11.01 -10.79
CA GLY A 47 3.99 10.27 -10.83
C GLY A 47 4.48 9.77 -9.46
N SER A 48 3.58 9.51 -8.51
CA SER A 48 3.91 8.88 -7.23
C SER A 48 3.76 7.35 -7.31
N HIS A 49 3.91 6.64 -6.20
CA HIS A 49 3.93 5.17 -6.13
C HIS A 49 2.85 4.48 -6.98
N THR A 50 1.58 4.83 -6.78
CA THR A 50 0.47 4.20 -7.53
C THR A 50 0.53 4.52 -9.02
N GLY A 51 0.86 5.76 -9.38
CA GLY A 51 0.96 6.17 -10.79
C GLY A 51 2.12 5.49 -11.50
N MET A 52 3.29 5.40 -10.88
CA MET A 52 4.43 4.65 -11.43
C MET A 52 4.11 3.17 -11.61
N LEU A 53 3.45 2.53 -10.65
CA LEU A 53 3.02 1.13 -10.80
C LEU A 53 1.93 0.96 -11.86
N ALA A 54 1.05 1.95 -12.05
CA ALA A 54 0.08 1.96 -13.15
C ALA A 54 0.78 2.10 -14.51
N ALA A 55 1.82 2.94 -14.59
CA ALA A 55 2.66 3.04 -15.79
C ALA A 55 3.36 1.71 -16.10
N ALA A 56 3.97 1.06 -15.11
CA ALA A 56 4.55 -0.29 -15.26
C ALA A 56 3.51 -1.31 -15.72
N ALA A 57 2.31 -1.26 -15.16
CA ALA A 57 1.20 -2.16 -15.52
C ALA A 57 0.81 -2.04 -17.01
N LEU A 58 0.95 -0.85 -17.60
CA LEU A 58 0.56 -0.56 -18.98
C LEU A 58 1.73 -0.61 -19.98
N ALA A 59 2.98 -0.49 -19.53
CA ALA A 59 4.16 -0.44 -20.40
C ALA A 59 4.29 -1.66 -21.31
N GLY A 60 3.88 -2.87 -20.84
CA GLY A 60 3.86 -4.09 -21.65
C GLY A 60 2.67 -4.21 -22.60
N LEU A 61 1.69 -3.30 -22.54
CA LEU A 61 0.40 -3.37 -23.22
C LEU A 61 0.14 -2.18 -24.14
N ALA A 62 0.83 -1.06 -23.90
CA ALA A 62 0.77 0.17 -24.68
C ALA A 62 2.03 0.33 -25.54
N ASP A 63 1.93 1.08 -26.65
CA ASP A 63 3.08 1.50 -27.43
C ASP A 63 3.84 2.66 -26.76
N ARG A 64 3.13 3.46 -25.97
CA ARG A 64 3.67 4.59 -25.20
C ARG A 64 2.85 4.85 -23.93
N VAL A 65 3.53 5.14 -22.83
CA VAL A 65 2.91 5.53 -21.55
C VAL A 65 3.46 6.88 -21.13
N VAL A 66 2.59 7.87 -20.98
CA VAL A 66 2.93 9.23 -20.57
C VAL A 66 2.47 9.44 -19.14
N VAL A 67 3.40 9.66 -18.23
CA VAL A 67 3.09 10.02 -16.84
C VAL A 67 3.10 11.53 -16.71
N VAL A 68 1.96 12.13 -16.36
CA VAL A 68 1.84 13.58 -16.15
C VAL A 68 1.98 13.86 -14.66
N GLU A 69 2.99 14.62 -14.27
CA GLU A 69 3.27 14.94 -12.86
C GLU A 69 3.50 16.44 -12.67
N ARG A 70 2.86 17.03 -11.66
CA ARG A 70 2.97 18.47 -11.36
C ARG A 70 4.32 18.87 -10.77
N ASP A 71 4.99 17.95 -10.05
CA ASP A 71 6.34 18.16 -9.54
C ASP A 71 7.37 17.76 -10.57
N GLU A 72 8.56 18.39 -10.51
CA GLU A 72 9.74 17.80 -11.12
C GLU A 72 10.16 16.58 -10.30
N LEU A 73 10.34 15.44 -10.97
CA LEU A 73 10.76 14.22 -10.28
C LEU A 73 12.26 14.22 -10.08
N PRO A 74 12.75 14.06 -8.83
CA PRO A 74 14.19 14.03 -8.57
C PRO A 74 14.82 12.76 -9.15
N GLY A 75 16.06 12.85 -9.62
CA GLY A 75 16.84 11.69 -10.10
C GLY A 75 17.17 10.70 -8.97
N GLU A 76 17.45 11.22 -7.78
CA GLU A 76 17.85 10.47 -6.59
C GLU A 76 16.74 10.48 -5.53
N PRO A 77 16.86 9.65 -4.45
CA PRO A 77 15.97 9.74 -3.31
C PRO A 77 15.99 11.14 -2.67
N ALA A 78 14.89 11.87 -2.78
CA ALA A 78 14.76 13.22 -2.25
C ALA A 78 13.30 13.58 -1.96
N PRO A 79 13.06 14.44 -0.94
CA PRO A 79 11.73 14.92 -0.61
C PRO A 79 11.08 15.67 -1.78
N ARG A 80 9.78 15.48 -1.96
CA ARG A 80 8.97 16.15 -2.98
C ARG A 80 7.95 17.08 -2.32
N LYS A 81 7.78 18.30 -2.90
CA LYS A 81 6.81 19.28 -2.40
C LYS A 81 5.37 18.75 -2.45
N GLY A 82 5.00 18.03 -3.50
CA GLY A 82 3.68 17.47 -3.69
C GLY A 82 3.41 16.20 -2.88
N LEU A 83 4.38 15.73 -2.07
CA LEU A 83 4.29 14.49 -1.29
C LEU A 83 4.61 14.72 0.21
N PRO A 84 3.91 15.63 0.91
CA PRO A 84 4.24 15.97 2.30
C PRO A 84 4.13 14.77 3.25
N GLN A 85 3.29 13.78 2.93
CA GLN A 85 3.15 12.54 3.70
C GLN A 85 4.40 11.66 3.70
N ALA A 86 5.36 11.88 2.79
CA ALA A 86 6.62 11.13 2.74
C ALA A 86 7.46 11.27 4.04
N ARG A 87 7.22 12.32 4.83
CA ARG A 87 7.90 12.59 6.10
C ARG A 87 7.38 11.75 7.28
N HIS A 88 6.37 10.90 7.06
CA HIS A 88 5.81 10.03 8.08
C HIS A 88 6.22 8.57 7.85
N ALA A 89 5.99 7.71 8.86
CA ALA A 89 6.28 6.28 8.76
C ALA A 89 5.47 5.60 7.66
N HIS A 90 6.13 4.78 6.85
CA HIS A 90 5.51 3.97 5.81
C HIS A 90 5.94 2.51 5.94
N MET A 91 4.98 1.61 5.74
CA MET A 91 5.22 0.18 5.64
C MET A 91 4.57 -0.34 4.36
N LEU A 92 5.29 -1.16 3.61
CA LEU A 92 4.69 -1.89 2.50
C LEU A 92 4.41 -3.33 2.94
N TRP A 93 3.14 -3.64 3.15
CA TRP A 93 2.67 -4.95 3.57
C TRP A 93 2.89 -6.03 2.50
N SER A 94 3.11 -7.27 2.91
CA SER A 94 3.47 -8.38 2.02
C SER A 94 2.49 -8.61 0.86
N GLY A 95 1.20 -8.35 1.02
CA GLY A 95 0.23 -8.36 -0.08
C GLY A 95 0.52 -7.30 -1.15
N GLY A 96 0.99 -6.13 -0.74
CA GLY A 96 1.45 -5.07 -1.64
C GLY A 96 2.83 -5.37 -2.24
N VAL A 97 3.76 -5.90 -1.44
CA VAL A 97 5.09 -6.35 -1.91
C VAL A 97 4.94 -7.34 -3.05
N ARG A 98 4.07 -8.34 -2.88
CA ARG A 98 3.81 -9.35 -3.90
C ARG A 98 3.27 -8.75 -5.20
N ALA A 99 2.27 -7.86 -5.09
CA ALA A 99 1.71 -7.17 -6.25
C ALA A 99 2.75 -6.28 -6.96
N MET A 100 3.62 -5.60 -6.19
CA MET A 100 4.70 -4.80 -6.75
C MET A 100 5.77 -5.66 -7.43
N GLU A 101 6.13 -6.80 -6.86
CA GLU A 101 7.07 -7.76 -7.45
C GLU A 101 6.52 -8.38 -8.75
N ASP A 102 5.21 -8.67 -8.80
CA ASP A 102 4.54 -9.14 -10.02
C ASP A 102 4.53 -8.08 -11.14
N LEU A 103 4.52 -6.79 -10.80
CA LEU A 103 4.58 -5.67 -11.75
C LEU A 103 6.01 -5.33 -12.18
N LEU A 104 6.95 -5.40 -11.26
CA LEU A 104 8.36 -5.01 -11.41
C LEU A 104 9.25 -6.12 -10.83
N PRO A 105 9.45 -7.24 -11.53
CA PRO A 105 10.25 -8.36 -11.03
C PRO A 105 11.64 -7.95 -10.55
N GLY A 106 12.04 -8.37 -9.35
CA GLY A 106 13.31 -8.03 -8.71
C GLY A 106 13.32 -6.69 -7.97
N VAL A 107 12.22 -5.93 -7.92
CA VAL A 107 12.18 -4.62 -7.23
C VAL A 107 12.41 -4.75 -5.74
N THR A 108 11.97 -5.83 -5.11
CA THR A 108 12.21 -6.07 -3.67
C THR A 108 13.70 -6.25 -3.40
N GLY A 109 14.42 -6.99 -4.24
CA GLY A 109 15.88 -7.11 -4.17
C GLY A 109 16.55 -5.76 -4.31
N THR A 110 16.18 -4.97 -5.33
CA THR A 110 16.72 -3.61 -5.54
C THR A 110 16.49 -2.73 -4.31
N LEU A 111 15.33 -2.80 -3.65
CA LEU A 111 15.05 -2.04 -2.43
C LEU A 111 15.93 -2.49 -1.27
N THR A 112 16.10 -3.80 -1.06
CA THR A 112 16.94 -4.32 0.03
C THR A 112 18.42 -4.02 -0.20
N ASP A 113 18.90 -4.09 -1.42
CA ASP A 113 20.27 -3.71 -1.81
C ASP A 113 20.54 -2.22 -1.58
N ALA A 114 19.49 -1.38 -1.71
CA ALA A 114 19.53 0.04 -1.40
C ALA A 114 19.30 0.38 0.09
N GLY A 115 19.25 -0.64 0.97
CA GLY A 115 19.15 -0.47 2.42
C GLY A 115 17.74 -0.61 3.00
N ALA A 116 16.70 -0.81 2.18
CA ALA A 116 15.37 -1.09 2.71
C ALA A 116 15.37 -2.40 3.49
N ARG A 117 14.63 -2.44 4.60
CA ARG A 117 14.59 -3.60 5.47
C ARG A 117 13.37 -4.47 5.21
N ARG A 118 13.57 -5.77 5.02
CA ARG A 118 12.51 -6.77 5.08
C ARG A 118 12.32 -7.24 6.53
N ALA A 119 11.21 -6.89 7.15
CA ALA A 119 10.93 -7.25 8.55
C ALA A 119 9.80 -8.31 8.61
N PRO A 120 10.07 -9.52 9.17
CA PRO A 120 9.04 -10.51 9.43
C PRO A 120 8.02 -10.00 10.45
N VAL A 121 6.73 -9.93 10.09
CA VAL A 121 5.69 -9.31 10.93
C VAL A 121 5.53 -10.01 12.27
N THR A 122 5.40 -11.33 12.26
CA THR A 122 5.15 -12.09 13.49
C THR A 122 6.36 -12.29 14.37
N THR A 123 7.58 -12.05 13.84
CA THR A 123 8.85 -12.23 14.55
C THR A 123 9.46 -10.89 14.98
N ASP A 124 9.47 -9.89 14.07
CA ASP A 124 10.20 -8.63 14.26
C ASP A 124 9.31 -7.42 14.56
N MET A 125 8.03 -7.63 14.82
CA MET A 125 7.15 -6.56 15.31
C MET A 125 6.78 -6.80 16.76
N VAL A 126 7.10 -5.83 17.61
CA VAL A 126 6.73 -5.76 19.03
C VAL A 126 5.49 -4.87 19.13
N VAL A 127 4.33 -5.49 19.34
CA VAL A 127 3.03 -4.82 19.24
C VAL A 127 2.30 -4.88 20.57
N LEU A 128 1.97 -3.70 21.13
CA LEU A 128 1.02 -3.57 22.22
C LEU A 128 -0.37 -3.29 21.65
N SER A 129 -1.26 -4.26 21.76
CA SER A 129 -2.66 -4.14 21.40
C SER A 129 -3.54 -3.71 22.59
N ALA A 130 -4.83 -3.47 22.35
CA ALA A 130 -5.80 -3.26 23.43
C ALA A 130 -5.83 -4.39 24.49
N HIS A 131 -5.36 -5.59 24.13
CA HIS A 131 -5.38 -6.78 24.97
C HIS A 131 -4.02 -7.19 25.57
N GLY A 132 -3.00 -6.34 25.45
CA GLY A 132 -1.62 -6.58 25.89
C GLY A 132 -0.67 -6.84 24.74
N TRP A 133 0.55 -7.23 25.08
CA TRP A 133 1.59 -7.47 24.09
C TRP A 133 1.38 -8.78 23.34
N PHE A 134 1.55 -8.73 21.99
CA PHE A 134 1.59 -9.93 21.17
C PHE A 134 2.87 -10.72 21.45
N ARG A 135 2.75 -12.03 21.50
CA ARG A 135 3.93 -12.90 21.47
C ARG A 135 4.56 -12.88 20.09
N ARG A 136 5.86 -13.06 20.05
CA ARG A 136 6.56 -13.32 18.78
C ARG A 136 6.32 -14.77 18.37
N TRP A 137 5.98 -14.96 17.10
CA TRP A 137 5.71 -16.25 16.48
C TRP A 137 6.65 -16.48 15.30
N PRO A 138 6.85 -17.73 14.84
CA PRO A 138 7.59 -18.00 13.62
C PRO A 138 7.08 -17.15 12.44
N GLU A 139 7.99 -16.77 11.54
CA GLU A 139 7.69 -15.93 10.39
C GLU A 139 6.51 -16.47 9.57
N SER A 140 5.59 -15.59 9.21
CA SER A 140 4.46 -15.91 8.31
C SER A 140 4.26 -14.86 7.22
N HIS A 141 4.52 -13.60 7.51
CA HIS A 141 4.35 -12.45 6.62
C HIS A 141 5.50 -11.48 6.85
N HIS A 142 5.67 -10.53 5.94
CA HIS A 142 6.69 -9.51 6.09
C HIS A 142 6.19 -8.14 5.64
N VAL A 143 6.90 -7.12 6.03
CA VAL A 143 6.79 -5.76 5.52
C VAL A 143 8.14 -5.31 4.96
N ILE A 144 8.11 -4.43 3.96
CA ILE A 144 9.29 -3.66 3.57
C ILE A 144 9.21 -2.32 4.28
N LEU A 145 10.27 -1.99 4.99
CA LEU A 145 10.47 -0.75 5.71
C LEU A 145 11.53 0.07 4.98
N ALA A 146 11.17 1.27 4.58
CA ALA A 146 12.07 2.21 3.94
C ALA A 146 11.55 3.63 4.11
N GLY A 147 12.43 4.60 4.04
CA GLY A 147 12.03 5.98 3.80
C GLY A 147 11.23 6.09 2.51
N ARG A 148 10.23 6.93 2.50
CA ARG A 148 9.37 7.08 1.33
C ARG A 148 10.14 7.56 0.09
N ASP A 149 11.15 8.38 0.30
CA ASP A 149 11.99 8.91 -0.78
C ASP A 149 12.78 7.78 -1.47
N LEU A 150 13.33 6.83 -0.70
CA LEU A 150 14.01 5.65 -1.23
C LEU A 150 13.03 4.75 -2.00
N LEU A 151 11.87 4.45 -1.42
CA LEU A 151 10.85 3.62 -2.06
C LEU A 151 10.39 4.22 -3.41
N ASP A 152 10.03 5.51 -3.42
CA ASP A 152 9.56 6.19 -4.63
C ASP A 152 10.66 6.30 -5.69
N ALA A 153 11.91 6.59 -5.30
CA ALA A 153 13.05 6.65 -6.22
C ALA A 153 13.32 5.28 -6.87
N THR A 154 13.36 4.23 -6.08
CA THR A 154 13.62 2.86 -6.59
C THR A 154 12.53 2.42 -7.57
N VAL A 155 11.25 2.59 -7.19
CA VAL A 155 10.13 2.25 -8.09
C VAL A 155 10.21 3.07 -9.38
N ARG A 156 10.43 4.37 -9.27
CA ARG A 156 10.54 5.27 -10.43
C ARG A 156 11.68 4.87 -11.37
N THR A 157 12.88 4.64 -10.85
CA THR A 157 14.04 4.22 -11.65
C THR A 157 13.75 2.90 -12.39
N ARG A 158 13.12 1.95 -11.72
CA ARG A 158 12.74 0.67 -12.35
C ARG A 158 11.68 0.83 -13.44
N VAL A 159 10.71 1.71 -13.25
CA VAL A 159 9.65 1.98 -14.24
C VAL A 159 10.21 2.73 -15.46
N LEU A 160 11.05 3.74 -15.23
CA LEU A 160 11.64 4.55 -16.30
C LEU A 160 12.79 3.86 -17.05
N ALA A 161 13.19 2.66 -16.63
CA ALA A 161 14.09 1.81 -17.42
C ALA A 161 13.40 1.21 -18.66
N ASP A 162 12.07 1.31 -18.77
CA ASP A 162 11.31 0.94 -19.96
C ASP A 162 11.15 2.18 -20.88
N ASP A 163 11.77 2.14 -22.05
CA ASP A 163 11.78 3.25 -23.03
C ASP A 163 10.38 3.69 -23.51
N ARG A 164 9.35 2.87 -23.25
CA ARG A 164 7.96 3.21 -23.56
C ARG A 164 7.33 4.17 -22.55
N VAL A 165 7.95 4.35 -21.38
CA VAL A 165 7.45 5.21 -20.30
C VAL A 165 8.21 6.52 -20.27
N GLU A 166 7.50 7.62 -20.39
CA GLU A 166 8.06 8.96 -20.24
C GLU A 166 7.31 9.75 -19.17
N VAL A 167 7.98 10.73 -18.57
CA VAL A 167 7.40 11.64 -17.58
C VAL A 167 7.35 13.05 -18.14
N LEU A 168 6.18 13.67 -18.05
CA LEU A 168 5.98 15.10 -18.22
C LEU A 168 5.92 15.74 -16.82
N GLY A 169 7.09 16.09 -16.29
CA GLY A 169 7.24 16.80 -15.03
C GLY A 169 6.84 18.27 -15.15
N GLY A 170 6.57 18.92 -14.00
CA GLY A 170 6.15 20.31 -13.96
C GLY A 170 4.82 20.59 -14.68
N THR A 171 3.99 19.55 -14.89
CA THR A 171 2.79 19.60 -15.74
C THR A 171 1.54 19.36 -14.92
N GLU A 172 0.63 20.33 -14.89
CA GLU A 172 -0.65 20.26 -14.17
C GLU A 172 -1.75 19.65 -15.04
N VAL A 173 -2.57 18.77 -14.48
CA VAL A 173 -3.77 18.25 -15.14
C VAL A 173 -4.95 19.18 -14.91
N LEU A 174 -5.53 19.70 -16.00
CA LEU A 174 -6.68 20.62 -15.95
C LEU A 174 -8.02 19.90 -16.04
N GLY A 175 -8.08 18.77 -16.76
CA GLY A 175 -9.32 18.02 -16.97
C GLY A 175 -9.17 16.91 -18.00
N LEU A 176 -10.27 16.17 -18.19
CA LEU A 176 -10.38 15.15 -19.21
C LEU A 176 -10.96 15.75 -20.52
N THR A 177 -10.67 15.09 -21.63
CA THR A 177 -11.34 15.34 -22.93
C THR A 177 -12.22 14.15 -23.31
N GLY A 178 -13.25 14.38 -24.11
CA GLY A 178 -14.24 13.37 -24.49
C GLY A 178 -15.62 13.72 -23.98
N ASP A 179 -16.43 12.72 -23.70
CA ASP A 179 -17.80 12.85 -23.21
C ASP A 179 -18.17 11.77 -22.19
N ALA A 180 -19.44 11.68 -21.80
CA ALA A 180 -19.94 10.68 -20.84
C ALA A 180 -19.76 9.22 -21.30
N ARG A 181 -19.50 8.97 -22.58
CA ARG A 181 -19.32 7.63 -23.14
C ARG A 181 -17.86 7.20 -23.14
N ALA A 182 -16.94 8.12 -23.48
CA ALA A 182 -15.52 7.82 -23.59
C ALA A 182 -14.64 9.03 -23.30
N VAL A 183 -13.56 8.79 -22.55
CA VAL A 183 -12.44 9.72 -22.43
C VAL A 183 -11.51 9.51 -23.63
N THR A 184 -11.11 10.60 -24.25
CA THR A 184 -10.25 10.62 -25.46
C THR A 184 -8.87 11.17 -25.17
N GLY A 185 -8.63 11.75 -23.98
CA GLY A 185 -7.36 12.32 -23.56
C GLY A 185 -7.50 13.23 -22.36
N VAL A 186 -6.49 14.08 -22.17
CA VAL A 186 -6.42 15.00 -21.03
C VAL A 186 -5.95 16.39 -21.47
N ARG A 187 -6.46 17.43 -20.83
CA ARG A 187 -5.95 18.80 -20.94
C ARG A 187 -4.93 19.02 -19.84
N VAL A 188 -3.80 19.56 -20.22
CA VAL A 188 -2.68 19.84 -19.32
C VAL A 188 -2.18 21.26 -19.47
N ARG A 189 -1.54 21.78 -18.42
CA ARG A 189 -0.80 23.04 -18.41
C ARG A 189 0.65 22.76 -18.08
N GLU A 190 1.54 23.09 -18.96
CA GLU A 190 2.98 23.00 -18.77
C GLU A 190 3.48 24.16 -17.88
N ARG A 191 4.70 24.05 -17.38
CA ARG A 191 5.31 25.02 -16.46
C ARG A 191 5.41 26.44 -17.04
N ASP A 192 5.56 26.56 -18.36
CA ASP A 192 5.56 27.84 -19.07
C ASP A 192 4.18 28.49 -19.24
N GLY A 193 3.12 27.84 -18.71
CA GLY A 193 1.72 28.25 -18.80
C GLY A 193 1.01 27.81 -20.08
N ARG A 194 1.69 27.13 -21.00
CA ARG A 194 1.09 26.61 -22.23
C ARG A 194 0.12 25.48 -21.94
N GLU A 195 -1.11 25.62 -22.42
CA GLU A 195 -2.10 24.57 -22.37
C GLU A 195 -2.12 23.75 -23.65
N ARG A 196 -2.25 22.43 -23.52
CA ARG A 196 -2.43 21.52 -24.66
C ARG A 196 -3.24 20.29 -24.27
N THR A 197 -3.70 19.57 -25.25
CA THR A 197 -4.34 18.26 -25.10
C THR A 197 -3.32 17.16 -25.41
N ILE A 198 -3.40 16.08 -24.65
CA ILE A 198 -2.70 14.81 -24.90
C ILE A 198 -3.78 13.78 -25.20
N ASP A 199 -3.83 13.31 -26.43
CA ASP A 199 -4.76 12.25 -26.84
C ASP A 199 -4.32 10.90 -26.25
N ALA A 200 -5.29 10.11 -25.80
CA ALA A 200 -5.03 8.84 -25.13
C ALA A 200 -6.13 7.80 -25.42
N GLY A 201 -5.70 6.57 -25.67
CA GLY A 201 -6.59 5.41 -25.72
C GLY A 201 -6.89 4.82 -24.33
N MET A 202 -6.18 5.30 -23.28
CA MET A 202 -6.49 4.99 -21.89
C MET A 202 -5.92 6.08 -20.97
N VAL A 203 -6.73 6.55 -20.04
CA VAL A 203 -6.33 7.51 -18.99
C VAL A 203 -6.51 6.87 -17.63
N VAL A 204 -5.48 6.96 -16.79
CA VAL A 204 -5.49 6.45 -15.42
C VAL A 204 -5.27 7.61 -14.45
N ASP A 205 -6.25 7.90 -13.60
CA ASP A 205 -6.07 8.88 -12.53
C ASP A 205 -5.46 8.23 -11.28
N ALA A 206 -4.26 8.63 -10.95
CA ALA A 206 -3.52 8.31 -9.72
C ALA A 206 -3.01 9.58 -9.03
N THR A 207 -3.72 10.72 -9.19
CA THR A 207 -3.32 12.03 -8.65
C THR A 207 -3.49 12.15 -7.13
N GLY A 208 -4.02 11.11 -6.47
CA GLY A 208 -4.11 11.05 -5.02
C GLY A 208 -5.28 11.82 -4.42
N ARG A 209 -5.13 12.22 -3.15
CA ARG A 209 -6.21 12.85 -2.36
C ARG A 209 -6.82 14.10 -3.00
N ALA A 210 -6.07 14.83 -3.81
CA ALA A 210 -6.50 16.06 -4.46
C ALA A 210 -7.08 15.82 -5.87
N SER A 211 -7.42 14.58 -6.22
CA SER A 211 -7.96 14.23 -7.54
C SER A 211 -9.15 15.12 -7.94
N GLY A 212 -9.10 15.59 -9.18
CA GLY A 212 -10.19 16.32 -9.82
C GLY A 212 -11.28 15.43 -10.42
N THR A 213 -11.13 14.11 -10.39
CA THR A 213 -12.03 13.15 -11.05
C THR A 213 -13.52 13.37 -10.74
N PRO A 214 -13.97 13.64 -9.50
CA PRO A 214 -15.41 13.88 -9.27
C PRO A 214 -15.95 15.03 -10.09
N ARG A 215 -15.20 16.12 -10.20
CA ARG A 215 -15.56 17.28 -11.04
C ARG A 215 -15.45 16.96 -12.52
N TRP A 216 -14.36 16.32 -12.95
CA TRP A 216 -14.15 15.97 -14.35
C TRP A 216 -15.25 15.06 -14.91
N LEU A 217 -15.75 14.12 -14.09
CA LEU A 217 -16.87 13.27 -14.49
C LEU A 217 -18.16 14.09 -14.67
N THR A 218 -18.43 15.06 -13.81
CA THR A 218 -19.58 15.97 -13.97
C THR A 218 -19.41 16.90 -15.17
N ASP A 219 -18.21 17.37 -15.46
CA ASP A 219 -17.91 18.17 -16.67
C ASP A 219 -18.13 17.34 -17.95
N LEU A 220 -17.96 16.03 -17.92
CA LEU A 220 -18.28 15.09 -19.01
C LEU A 220 -19.77 14.72 -19.09
N GLY A 221 -20.62 15.25 -18.19
CA GLY A 221 -22.07 14.98 -18.18
C GLY A 221 -22.49 13.75 -17.37
N LEU A 222 -21.61 13.19 -16.53
CA LEU A 222 -21.93 12.08 -15.64
C LEU A 222 -22.42 12.58 -14.27
N PRO A 223 -23.23 11.80 -13.54
CA PRO A 223 -23.63 12.17 -12.18
C PRO A 223 -22.44 12.19 -11.24
N ALA A 224 -22.52 13.00 -10.16
CA ALA A 224 -21.53 13.00 -9.11
C ALA A 224 -21.43 11.62 -8.44
N PRO A 225 -20.22 11.11 -8.15
CA PRO A 225 -20.05 9.83 -7.48
C PRO A 225 -20.50 9.90 -6.02
N GLU A 226 -21.05 8.79 -5.50
CA GLU A 226 -21.27 8.63 -4.05
C GLU A 226 -19.94 8.77 -3.33
N ARG A 227 -19.90 9.56 -2.25
CA ARG A 227 -18.73 9.77 -1.38
C ARG A 227 -19.05 9.37 0.05
N ARG A 228 -18.12 8.73 0.73
CA ARG A 228 -18.18 8.45 2.16
C ARG A 228 -16.90 8.94 2.83
N GLU A 229 -17.07 9.53 4.01
CA GLU A 229 -15.97 9.99 4.86
C GLU A 229 -16.14 9.45 6.28
N VAL A 230 -15.00 9.16 6.91
CA VAL A 230 -14.90 8.84 8.35
C VAL A 230 -13.69 9.60 8.88
N ASP A 231 -13.94 10.55 9.77
CA ASP A 231 -12.94 11.48 10.31
C ASP A 231 -12.81 11.36 11.83
N SER A 232 -11.86 10.57 12.28
CA SER A 232 -11.52 10.47 13.72
C SER A 232 -10.78 11.69 14.26
N GLY A 233 -10.51 12.71 13.43
CA GLY A 233 -9.73 13.90 13.79
C GLY A 233 -8.28 13.58 14.11
N LEU A 234 -7.74 12.51 13.52
CA LEU A 234 -6.38 12.06 13.78
C LEU A 234 -5.34 13.07 13.30
N ALA A 235 -4.33 13.30 14.12
CA ALA A 235 -3.13 14.05 13.74
C ALA A 235 -1.88 13.18 13.91
N TYR A 236 -0.85 13.49 13.12
CA TYR A 236 0.46 12.83 13.16
C TYR A 236 1.56 13.83 13.42
N ALA A 237 2.48 13.43 14.28
CA ALA A 237 3.80 14.03 14.44
C ALA A 237 4.85 12.96 14.14
N SER A 238 5.83 13.24 13.29
CA SER A 238 6.91 12.31 12.97
C SER A 238 8.26 12.99 13.03
N ARG A 239 9.27 12.22 13.47
CA ARG A 239 10.65 12.66 13.58
C ARG A 239 11.60 11.55 13.21
N LEU A 240 12.70 11.89 12.53
CA LEU A 240 13.80 10.98 12.24
C LEU A 240 14.84 11.00 13.36
N TYR A 241 15.36 9.82 13.66
CA TYR A 241 16.42 9.60 14.63
C TYR A 241 17.53 8.73 14.02
N LEU A 242 18.78 8.98 14.41
CA LEU A 242 19.85 8.02 14.26
C LEU A 242 19.78 7.05 15.45
N ALA A 243 19.66 5.77 15.15
CA ALA A 243 19.60 4.74 16.19
C ALA A 243 20.91 4.65 16.97
N PRO A 244 20.89 4.21 18.24
CA PRO A 244 22.10 3.79 18.93
C PRO A 244 22.90 2.81 18.08
N GLU A 245 24.22 2.89 18.09
CA GLU A 245 25.09 2.17 17.14
C GLU A 245 24.76 0.67 17.04
N GLN A 246 24.59 0.02 18.18
CA GLN A 246 24.28 -1.41 18.25
C GLN A 246 22.85 -1.75 17.79
N ALA A 247 21.93 -0.78 17.71
CA ALA A 247 20.55 -0.95 17.30
C ALA A 247 20.28 -0.54 15.84
N ARG A 248 21.29 -0.06 15.11
CA ARG A 248 21.16 0.35 13.70
C ARG A 248 20.72 -0.80 12.80
N ASP A 249 21.23 -2.00 13.08
CA ASP A 249 20.89 -3.19 12.30
C ASP A 249 20.00 -4.14 13.10
N GLY A 250 18.91 -4.57 12.48
CA GLY A 250 18.06 -5.66 13.00
C GLY A 250 17.26 -5.33 14.27
N PHE A 251 17.05 -4.04 14.63
CA PHE A 251 16.15 -3.70 15.74
C PHE A 251 14.69 -3.90 15.33
N PRO A 252 13.79 -4.43 16.21
CA PRO A 252 12.40 -4.69 15.84
C PRO A 252 11.59 -3.40 15.61
N VAL A 253 10.51 -3.52 14.85
CA VAL A 253 9.45 -2.51 14.79
C VAL A 253 8.73 -2.46 16.12
N ILE A 254 8.53 -1.26 16.66
CA ILE A 254 7.71 -1.08 17.87
C ILE A 254 6.40 -0.40 17.47
N ASN A 255 5.28 -0.97 17.92
CA ASN A 255 3.94 -0.44 17.67
C ASN A 255 3.14 -0.44 18.97
N VAL A 256 2.90 0.73 19.52
CA VAL A 256 2.02 0.94 20.69
C VAL A 256 0.66 1.42 20.17
N GLN A 257 -0.34 0.54 20.20
CA GLN A 257 -1.69 0.83 19.73
C GLN A 257 -2.57 1.43 20.85
N PRO A 258 -3.63 2.20 20.50
CA PRO A 258 -4.59 2.68 21.49
C PRO A 258 -5.40 1.52 22.09
N ASP A 259 -5.97 1.72 23.27
CA ASP A 259 -7.04 0.85 23.75
C ASP A 259 -8.40 1.38 23.27
N THR A 260 -8.89 0.81 22.18
CA THR A 260 -10.19 1.21 21.59
C THR A 260 -11.40 0.89 22.44
N ARG A 261 -11.21 0.22 23.59
CA ARG A 261 -12.26 -0.07 24.59
C ARG A 261 -12.32 1.00 25.68
N ALA A 262 -11.24 1.76 25.85
CA ALA A 262 -11.19 2.87 26.82
C ALA A 262 -11.96 4.08 26.28
N ALA A 263 -12.59 4.81 27.18
CA ALA A 263 -13.17 6.10 26.83
C ALA A 263 -12.05 7.14 26.59
N GLY A 264 -12.26 8.04 25.63
CA GLY A 264 -11.34 9.13 25.33
C GLY A 264 -10.62 8.99 23.99
N PRO A 265 -9.65 9.87 23.72
CA PRO A 265 -8.92 9.87 22.46
C PRO A 265 -7.98 8.66 22.35
N GLY A 266 -7.88 8.11 21.15
CA GLY A 266 -6.89 7.08 20.83
C GLY A 266 -5.53 7.72 20.60
N ARG A 267 -4.48 7.22 21.28
CA ARG A 267 -3.10 7.62 21.08
C ARG A 267 -2.26 6.42 20.72
N ALA A 268 -1.42 6.54 19.71
CA ALA A 268 -0.55 5.46 19.26
C ALA A 268 0.82 5.97 18.85
N GLY A 269 1.79 5.04 18.81
CA GLY A 269 3.14 5.33 18.36
C GLY A 269 3.74 4.17 17.58
N PHE A 270 4.54 4.52 16.58
CA PHE A 270 5.31 3.58 15.77
C PHE A 270 6.78 4.00 15.75
N LEU A 271 7.69 3.04 15.90
CA LEU A 271 9.10 3.19 15.62
C LEU A 271 9.44 2.16 14.54
N LEU A 272 9.87 2.66 13.38
CA LEU A 272 10.27 1.82 12.24
C LEU A 272 11.75 2.03 11.96
N PRO A 273 12.57 0.98 12.07
CA PRO A 273 13.93 0.99 11.53
C PRO A 273 13.88 1.04 10.00
N ILE A 274 14.61 1.99 9.43
CA ILE A 274 14.72 2.18 7.98
C ILE A 274 16.20 2.16 7.57
N GLU A 275 16.48 2.44 6.30
CA GLU A 275 17.86 2.50 5.77
C GLU A 275 18.78 3.46 6.57
N ASP A 276 20.07 3.31 6.43
CA ASP A 276 21.14 4.13 7.03
C ASP A 276 21.18 4.14 8.57
N GLY A 277 20.69 3.06 9.20
CA GLY A 277 20.63 2.97 10.67
C GLY A 277 19.67 3.97 11.30
N ARG A 278 18.71 4.49 10.55
CA ARG A 278 17.74 5.47 11.02
C ARG A 278 16.47 4.82 11.56
N TRP A 279 15.87 5.49 12.51
CA TRP A 279 14.50 5.22 12.97
C TRP A 279 13.59 6.36 12.57
N ILE A 280 12.49 6.05 11.89
CA ILE A 280 11.38 6.97 11.75
C ILE A 280 10.35 6.68 12.83
N VAL A 281 10.07 7.70 13.64
CA VAL A 281 9.09 7.59 14.73
C VAL A 281 7.90 8.45 14.39
N THR A 282 6.71 7.84 14.43
CA THR A 282 5.44 8.53 14.21
C THR A 282 4.55 8.36 15.43
N LEU A 283 4.18 9.48 16.03
CA LEU A 283 3.18 9.58 17.09
C LEU A 283 1.88 10.07 16.51
N ASN A 284 0.76 9.57 16.98
CA ASN A 284 -0.53 10.01 16.51
C ASN A 284 -1.59 10.02 17.64
N GLY A 285 -2.62 10.81 17.42
CA GLY A 285 -3.74 10.87 18.32
C GLY A 285 -5.01 11.35 17.61
N THR A 286 -6.15 10.76 18.00
CA THR A 286 -7.46 11.19 17.52
C THR A 286 -7.87 12.50 18.19
N ARG A 287 -9.00 13.09 17.76
CA ARG A 287 -9.51 14.36 18.26
C ARG A 287 -9.45 14.48 19.79
N GLY A 288 -8.74 15.49 20.29
CA GLY A 288 -8.52 15.73 21.72
C GLY A 288 -7.34 14.92 22.33
N GLY A 289 -6.61 14.14 21.49
CA GLY A 289 -5.41 13.40 21.91
C GLY A 289 -4.24 13.60 20.96
N GLU A 290 -4.28 14.66 20.14
CA GLU A 290 -3.28 14.91 19.11
C GLU A 290 -1.91 15.22 19.72
N PRO A 291 -0.80 14.73 19.12
CA PRO A 291 0.55 15.14 19.51
C PRO A 291 0.78 16.62 19.19
N SER A 292 1.68 17.25 19.94
CA SER A 292 2.14 18.62 19.66
C SER A 292 3.05 18.64 18.42
N PRO A 293 3.04 19.71 17.61
CA PRO A 293 4.01 19.93 16.56
C PRO A 293 5.39 20.39 17.07
N ALA A 294 5.51 20.70 18.38
CA ALA A 294 6.75 21.19 18.95
C ALA A 294 7.75 20.06 19.21
N ASP A 295 9.02 20.29 18.87
CA ASP A 295 10.11 19.32 19.00
C ASP A 295 10.32 18.85 20.45
N ASP A 296 10.21 19.77 21.41
CA ASP A 296 10.42 19.50 22.84
C ASP A 296 9.34 18.61 23.47
N ASP A 297 8.14 18.63 22.90
CA ASP A 297 7.03 17.80 23.37
C ASP A 297 7.05 16.37 22.84
N PHE A 298 7.82 16.07 21.80
CA PHE A 298 7.75 14.80 21.10
C PHE A 298 8.10 13.61 21.98
N VAL A 299 9.23 13.70 22.72
CA VAL A 299 9.67 12.64 23.64
C VAL A 299 8.73 12.52 24.83
N ARG A 300 8.26 13.66 25.36
CA ARG A 300 7.30 13.69 26.47
C ARG A 300 5.99 12.97 26.09
N PHE A 301 5.41 13.29 24.93
CA PHE A 301 4.20 12.63 24.43
C PHE A 301 4.42 11.11 24.30
N ALA A 302 5.56 10.68 23.77
CA ALA A 302 5.88 9.26 23.60
C ALA A 302 6.01 8.52 24.93
N ARG A 303 6.44 9.19 26.01
CA ARG A 303 6.59 8.58 27.34
C ARG A 303 5.32 8.63 28.19
N GLU A 304 4.61 9.74 28.16
CA GLU A 304 3.57 10.04 29.15
C GLU A 304 2.17 9.84 28.58
N GLU A 305 1.98 10.01 27.26
CA GLU A 305 0.65 10.00 26.64
C GLU A 305 0.32 8.69 25.92
N LEU A 306 1.34 7.91 25.54
CA LEU A 306 1.13 6.55 25.03
C LEU A 306 0.85 5.59 26.18
N ARG A 307 0.17 4.48 25.87
CA ARG A 307 -0.15 3.44 26.86
C ARG A 307 1.06 2.72 27.45
N HIS A 308 2.24 2.89 26.86
CA HIS A 308 3.51 2.34 27.34
C HIS A 308 4.67 3.24 26.92
N PRO A 309 5.63 3.54 27.81
CA PRO A 309 6.70 4.50 27.56
C PRO A 309 7.80 4.02 26.61
N LEU A 310 7.79 2.76 26.17
CA LEU A 310 8.87 2.12 25.44
C LEU A 310 9.42 2.95 24.28
N ILE A 311 8.54 3.54 23.45
CA ILE A 311 8.99 4.37 22.32
C ILE A 311 9.73 5.61 22.83
N GLY A 312 9.19 6.28 23.84
CA GLY A 312 9.82 7.46 24.44
C GLY A 312 11.19 7.13 25.09
N ASP A 313 11.30 5.97 25.72
CA ASP A 313 12.55 5.50 26.32
C ASP A 313 13.61 5.20 25.26
N LEU A 314 13.21 4.58 24.15
CA LEU A 314 14.09 4.31 23.00
C LEU A 314 14.60 5.60 22.37
N ILE A 315 13.72 6.54 22.02
CA ILE A 315 14.11 7.77 21.32
C ILE A 315 14.86 8.76 22.18
N SER A 316 14.76 8.68 23.51
CA SER A 316 15.57 9.52 24.40
C SER A 316 17.05 9.14 24.42
N ARG A 317 17.41 8.00 23.84
CA ARG A 317 18.79 7.52 23.66
C ARG A 317 19.28 7.62 22.22
N ALA A 318 18.41 8.04 21.31
CA ALA A 318 18.70 8.19 19.88
C ALA A 318 18.91 9.67 19.54
N GLU A 319 19.78 9.94 18.59
CA GLU A 319 20.06 11.30 18.12
C GLU A 319 18.97 11.78 17.16
N PRO A 320 18.29 12.91 17.41
CA PRO A 320 17.31 13.45 16.48
C PRO A 320 18.00 14.03 15.23
N LEU A 321 17.56 13.57 14.05
CA LEU A 321 18.10 14.00 12.74
C LEU A 321 17.23 15.06 12.07
N SER A 322 16.02 15.31 12.55
CA SER A 322 15.10 16.29 11.98
C SER A 322 14.27 16.98 13.04
N GLY A 323 13.64 18.10 12.68
CA GLY A 323 12.50 18.63 13.42
C GLY A 323 11.26 17.76 13.24
N VAL A 324 10.20 18.06 13.99
CA VAL A 324 8.91 17.37 13.94
C VAL A 324 8.15 17.75 12.66
N SER A 325 7.77 16.76 11.88
CA SER A 325 6.83 16.90 10.77
C SER A 325 5.42 16.59 11.25
N PHE A 326 4.47 17.53 11.04
CA PHE A 326 3.12 17.43 11.55
C PHE A 326 2.06 17.47 10.43
N THR A 327 1.00 16.67 10.55
CA THR A 327 -0.12 16.67 9.60
C THR A 327 -1.46 16.35 10.27
N ARG A 328 -2.54 16.92 9.73
CA ARG A 328 -3.96 16.61 10.06
C ARG A 328 -4.74 16.12 8.84
N THR A 329 -4.08 15.85 7.72
CA THR A 329 -4.73 15.40 6.48
C THR A 329 -4.91 13.87 6.51
N THR A 330 -5.82 13.38 7.36
CA THR A 330 -5.92 11.96 7.74
C THR A 330 -7.30 11.36 7.52
N VAL A 331 -8.29 12.14 7.10
CA VAL A 331 -9.67 11.68 6.86
C VAL A 331 -9.72 10.48 5.94
N ASN A 332 -10.40 9.41 6.36
CA ASN A 332 -10.73 8.33 5.45
C ASN A 332 -11.81 8.84 4.49
N ARG A 333 -11.53 8.78 3.19
CA ARG A 333 -12.47 9.19 2.14
C ARG A 333 -12.48 8.17 1.02
N ARG A 334 -13.66 7.74 0.59
CA ARG A 334 -13.84 6.83 -0.54
C ARG A 334 -14.92 7.34 -1.48
N TYR A 335 -14.64 7.28 -2.77
CA TYR A 335 -15.62 7.43 -3.84
C TYR A 335 -16.03 6.05 -4.35
N PHE A 336 -17.34 5.83 -4.53
CA PHE A 336 -17.89 4.54 -4.98
C PHE A 336 -18.12 4.55 -6.50
N TYR A 337 -17.04 4.77 -7.27
CA TYR A 337 -17.08 4.81 -8.73
C TYR A 337 -17.65 3.51 -9.33
N GLU A 338 -17.44 2.36 -8.68
CA GLU A 338 -17.98 1.08 -9.07
C GLU A 338 -19.50 1.00 -9.03
N ARG A 339 -20.17 1.91 -8.32
CA ARG A 339 -21.64 2.00 -8.19
C ARG A 339 -22.29 2.97 -9.16
N MET A 340 -21.49 3.76 -9.87
CA MET A 340 -22.05 4.72 -10.83
C MET A 340 -22.87 4.01 -11.91
N PRO A 341 -24.02 4.57 -12.33
CA PRO A 341 -24.89 3.95 -13.33
C PRO A 341 -24.21 3.84 -14.70
N ALA A 342 -23.38 4.82 -15.06
CA ALA A 342 -22.54 4.85 -16.25
C ALA A 342 -21.08 5.12 -15.88
N TRP A 343 -20.15 4.62 -16.69
CA TRP A 343 -18.72 4.84 -16.55
C TRP A 343 -18.12 5.04 -17.95
N PRO A 344 -17.30 6.07 -18.18
CA PRO A 344 -16.75 6.32 -19.51
C PRO A 344 -15.72 5.24 -19.87
N GLU A 345 -15.68 4.88 -21.15
CA GLU A 345 -14.60 4.05 -21.66
C GLU A 345 -13.26 4.78 -21.57
N ASN A 346 -12.19 4.03 -21.58
CA ASN A 346 -10.80 4.52 -21.58
C ASN A 346 -10.40 5.33 -20.33
N PHE A 347 -11.13 5.21 -19.22
CA PHE A 347 -10.82 5.92 -17.98
C PHE A 347 -10.91 5.00 -16.75
N THR A 348 -9.90 5.09 -15.88
CA THR A 348 -9.86 4.38 -14.59
C THR A 348 -9.26 5.24 -13.50
N VAL A 349 -9.64 4.99 -12.24
CA VAL A 349 -9.17 5.74 -11.06
C VAL A 349 -8.56 4.77 -10.05
N LEU A 350 -7.34 5.04 -9.59
CA LEU A 350 -6.56 4.19 -8.70
C LEU A 350 -6.04 4.95 -7.47
N GLY A 351 -5.66 4.20 -6.46
CA GLY A 351 -5.01 4.73 -5.25
C GLY A 351 -5.87 5.73 -4.48
N ASP A 352 -5.22 6.76 -3.92
CA ASP A 352 -5.89 7.76 -3.07
C ASP A 352 -6.87 8.67 -3.84
N ALA A 353 -6.85 8.66 -5.17
CA ALA A 353 -7.86 9.30 -6.01
C ALA A 353 -9.22 8.57 -5.94
N LEU A 354 -9.19 7.26 -5.69
CA LEU A 354 -10.36 6.43 -5.46
C LEU A 354 -10.71 6.35 -3.97
N ALA A 355 -9.72 6.01 -3.12
CA ALA A 355 -9.91 5.92 -1.68
C ALA A 355 -8.64 6.29 -0.94
N ALA A 356 -8.73 7.33 -0.12
CA ALA A 356 -7.68 7.78 0.75
C ALA A 356 -7.97 7.31 2.17
N TYR A 357 -7.01 6.63 2.78
CA TYR A 357 -7.14 6.07 4.12
C TYR A 357 -6.43 6.93 5.16
N ASN A 358 -6.84 6.79 6.39
CA ASN A 358 -6.04 7.18 7.54
C ASN A 358 -4.68 6.44 7.48
N PRO A 359 -3.55 7.16 7.45
CA PRO A 359 -2.23 6.55 7.25
C PRO A 359 -1.80 5.56 8.32
N VAL A 360 -2.40 5.58 9.53
CA VAL A 360 -2.03 4.70 10.67
C VAL A 360 -2.05 3.21 10.32
N TYR A 361 -2.87 2.82 9.35
CA TYR A 361 -3.00 1.42 8.94
C TYR A 361 -1.96 0.98 7.90
N GLY A 362 -1.26 1.93 7.26
CA GLY A 362 -0.20 1.66 6.30
C GLY A 362 -0.63 0.96 5.00
N HIS A 363 -1.92 0.98 4.64
CA HIS A 363 -2.45 0.18 3.53
C HIS A 363 -2.37 0.85 2.15
N GLY A 364 -2.22 2.18 2.09
CA GLY A 364 -2.30 2.95 0.83
C GLY A 364 -1.35 2.45 -0.27
N LEU A 365 -0.10 2.15 0.08
CA LEU A 365 0.91 1.63 -0.85
C LEU A 365 0.53 0.25 -1.39
N ALA A 366 0.09 -0.66 -0.50
CA ALA A 366 -0.29 -2.01 -0.87
C ALA A 366 -1.54 -2.04 -1.77
N VAL A 367 -2.55 -1.22 -1.45
CA VAL A 367 -3.75 -1.07 -2.29
C VAL A 367 -3.42 -0.47 -3.65
N GLY A 368 -2.51 0.52 -3.70
CA GLY A 368 -2.01 1.09 -4.96
C GLY A 368 -1.39 0.02 -5.86
N ALA A 369 -0.49 -0.81 -5.32
CA ALA A 369 0.15 -1.89 -6.04
C ALA A 369 -0.86 -2.96 -6.52
N GLN A 370 -1.76 -3.41 -5.64
CA GLN A 370 -2.80 -4.37 -6.00
C GLN A 370 -3.77 -3.82 -7.06
N SER A 371 -4.10 -2.53 -7.01
CA SER A 371 -4.96 -1.89 -8.01
C SER A 371 -4.28 -1.79 -9.37
N ALA A 372 -2.98 -1.47 -9.42
CA ALA A 372 -2.19 -1.46 -10.65
C ALA A 372 -2.06 -2.88 -11.25
N LEU A 373 -1.89 -3.90 -10.40
CA LEU A 373 -1.89 -5.30 -10.83
C LEU A 373 -3.22 -5.71 -11.47
N VAL A 374 -4.35 -5.32 -10.86
CA VAL A 374 -5.70 -5.54 -11.43
C VAL A 374 -5.85 -4.85 -12.79
N LEU A 375 -5.35 -3.61 -12.94
CA LEU A 375 -5.35 -2.89 -14.21
C LEU A 375 -4.60 -3.69 -15.29
N ARG A 376 -3.36 -4.14 -15.00
CA ARG A 376 -2.56 -4.96 -15.93
C ARG A 376 -3.30 -6.23 -16.34
N ASP A 377 -3.75 -7.02 -15.37
CA ASP A 377 -4.31 -8.33 -15.60
C ASP A 377 -5.61 -8.29 -16.40
N LEU A 378 -6.47 -7.29 -16.14
CA LEU A 378 -7.72 -7.13 -16.90
C LEU A 378 -7.47 -6.56 -18.30
N THR A 379 -6.53 -5.61 -18.45
CA THR A 379 -6.16 -5.09 -19.77
C THR A 379 -5.52 -6.18 -20.63
N TRP A 380 -4.66 -6.99 -20.04
CA TRP A 380 -4.07 -8.16 -20.73
C TRP A 380 -5.14 -9.19 -21.11
N ARG A 381 -6.06 -9.50 -20.22
CA ARG A 381 -7.08 -10.53 -20.39
C ARG A 381 -8.14 -10.17 -21.43
N TYR A 382 -8.61 -8.94 -21.43
CA TYR A 382 -9.72 -8.51 -22.27
C TYR A 382 -9.28 -7.80 -23.56
N GLY A 383 -8.02 -7.37 -23.61
CA GLY A 383 -7.44 -6.61 -24.70
C GLY A 383 -7.62 -5.09 -24.55
N TRP A 384 -6.65 -4.36 -25.05
CA TRP A 384 -6.64 -2.90 -25.08
C TRP A 384 -7.84 -2.36 -25.87
N GLY A 385 -8.56 -1.37 -25.32
CA GLY A 385 -9.70 -0.74 -25.96
C GLY A 385 -10.96 -1.61 -26.07
N SER A 386 -11.00 -2.78 -25.43
CA SER A 386 -12.20 -3.61 -25.43
C SER A 386 -13.36 -2.92 -24.69
N ALA A 387 -14.55 -3.01 -25.25
CA ALA A 387 -15.76 -2.41 -24.68
C ALA A 387 -15.99 -2.86 -23.21
N GLY A 388 -16.23 -1.89 -22.34
CA GLY A 388 -16.45 -2.10 -20.92
C GLY A 388 -15.21 -2.47 -20.11
N LEU A 389 -13.99 -2.41 -20.67
CA LEU A 389 -12.74 -2.68 -19.93
C LEU A 389 -12.61 -1.77 -18.73
N SER A 390 -12.74 -0.46 -18.91
CA SER A 390 -12.59 0.55 -17.85
C SER A 390 -13.55 0.29 -16.69
N ARG A 391 -14.80 -0.03 -17.01
CA ARG A 391 -15.81 -0.38 -16.00
C ARG A 391 -15.47 -1.68 -15.27
N ARG A 392 -14.94 -2.70 -15.96
CA ARG A 392 -14.47 -3.95 -15.32
C ARG A 392 -13.31 -3.68 -14.38
N VAL A 393 -12.33 -2.88 -14.79
CA VAL A 393 -11.22 -2.47 -13.94
C VAL A 393 -11.73 -1.73 -12.71
N GLN A 394 -12.60 -0.71 -12.89
CA GLN A 394 -13.13 0.08 -11.78
C GLN A 394 -13.92 -0.76 -10.78
N LYS A 395 -14.67 -1.75 -11.23
CA LYS A 395 -15.36 -2.72 -10.36
C LYS A 395 -14.39 -3.67 -9.64
N ALA A 396 -13.34 -4.10 -10.31
CA ALA A 396 -12.39 -5.06 -9.74
C ALA A 396 -11.49 -4.42 -8.69
N VAL A 397 -11.01 -3.20 -8.91
CA VAL A 397 -10.19 -2.46 -7.92
C VAL A 397 -10.97 -2.10 -6.65
N ALA A 398 -12.31 -2.07 -6.72
CA ALA A 398 -13.15 -1.87 -5.54
C ALA A 398 -12.96 -2.96 -4.48
N ARG A 399 -12.41 -4.15 -4.83
CA ARG A 399 -12.16 -5.25 -3.88
C ARG A 399 -10.99 -4.97 -2.93
N PRO A 400 -9.74 -4.76 -3.40
CA PRO A 400 -8.62 -4.41 -2.50
C PRO A 400 -8.90 -3.09 -1.77
N VAL A 401 -9.50 -2.10 -2.46
CA VAL A 401 -9.93 -0.84 -1.85
C VAL A 401 -10.93 -1.07 -0.71
N GLY A 402 -11.93 -1.93 -0.90
CA GLY A 402 -12.94 -2.25 0.11
C GLY A 402 -12.35 -2.93 1.33
N ALA A 403 -11.42 -3.86 1.14
CA ALA A 403 -10.74 -4.55 2.25
C ALA A 403 -9.97 -3.56 3.15
N ALA A 404 -9.18 -2.68 2.55
CA ALA A 404 -8.44 -1.65 3.30
C ALA A 404 -9.38 -0.61 3.93
N TRP A 405 -10.47 -0.25 3.24
CA TRP A 405 -11.50 0.65 3.77
C TRP A 405 -12.14 0.10 5.04
N GLU A 406 -12.55 -1.17 5.06
CA GLU A 406 -13.13 -1.81 6.23
C GLU A 406 -12.13 -1.89 7.39
N LEU A 407 -10.85 -2.17 7.14
CA LEU A 407 -9.80 -2.16 8.15
C LEU A 407 -9.60 -0.75 8.76
N ALA A 408 -9.56 0.28 7.92
CA ALA A 408 -9.32 1.66 8.36
C ALA A 408 -10.54 2.25 9.10
N THR A 409 -11.75 2.07 8.56
CA THR A 409 -12.95 2.68 9.14
C THR A 409 -13.57 1.88 10.27
N GLY A 410 -13.29 0.57 10.34
CA GLY A 410 -13.88 -0.34 11.33
C GLY A 410 -13.52 0.00 12.78
N GLN A 411 -12.45 0.77 13.00
CA GLN A 411 -12.08 1.32 14.31
C GLN A 411 -12.39 2.82 14.38
N ASP A 412 -12.07 3.58 13.33
CA ASP A 412 -12.21 5.03 13.32
C ASP A 412 -13.65 5.50 13.56
N VAL A 413 -14.65 4.75 13.11
CA VAL A 413 -16.08 5.07 13.26
C VAL A 413 -16.55 5.15 14.72
N PHE A 414 -15.81 4.57 15.66
CA PHE A 414 -16.14 4.58 17.08
C PHE A 414 -15.68 5.84 17.81
N TYR A 415 -14.80 6.64 17.23
CA TYR A 415 -14.40 7.92 17.84
C TYR A 415 -15.50 8.97 17.69
N PRO A 416 -15.71 9.81 18.74
CA PRO A 416 -16.75 10.82 18.70
C PRO A 416 -16.63 11.76 17.49
N GLY A 417 -17.73 11.98 16.77
CA GLY A 417 -17.77 12.86 15.60
C GLY A 417 -17.07 12.31 14.36
N ALA A 418 -16.67 11.04 14.34
CA ALA A 418 -15.99 10.43 13.19
C ALA A 418 -16.91 10.22 11.98
N SER A 419 -18.21 10.07 12.19
CA SER A 419 -19.23 10.00 11.14
C SER A 419 -20.55 10.58 11.63
N GLU A 420 -21.40 11.06 10.72
CA GLU A 420 -22.67 11.69 11.04
C GLU A 420 -23.60 10.79 11.85
N ASN A 421 -23.66 9.49 11.52
CA ASN A 421 -24.59 8.53 12.12
C ASN A 421 -23.96 7.64 13.20
N GLY A 422 -22.65 7.83 13.50
CA GLY A 422 -21.91 6.97 14.41
C GLY A 422 -21.86 5.50 13.96
N PRO A 423 -21.36 4.58 14.83
CA PRO A 423 -21.26 3.17 14.50
C PRO A 423 -22.64 2.49 14.47
N THR A 424 -22.90 1.67 13.45
CA THR A 424 -24.11 0.85 13.31
C THR A 424 -24.07 -0.38 14.24
N ALA A 425 -25.20 -1.09 14.36
CA ALA A 425 -25.24 -2.37 15.10
C ALA A 425 -24.30 -3.42 14.46
N ARG A 426 -24.18 -3.42 13.13
CA ARG A 426 -23.22 -4.28 12.40
C ARG A 426 -21.79 -3.91 12.75
N ASP A 427 -21.44 -2.63 12.79
CA ASP A 427 -20.08 -2.18 13.14
C ASP A 427 -19.71 -2.63 14.55
N ARG A 428 -20.64 -2.52 15.52
CA ARG A 428 -20.43 -3.00 16.90
C ARG A 428 -20.22 -4.52 16.95
N ALA A 429 -21.02 -5.30 16.23
CA ALA A 429 -20.88 -6.75 16.19
C ALA A 429 -19.55 -7.18 15.57
N VAL A 430 -19.14 -6.56 14.47
CA VAL A 430 -17.85 -6.82 13.81
C VAL A 430 -16.70 -6.43 14.74
N ALA A 431 -16.75 -5.24 15.36
CA ALA A 431 -15.71 -4.77 16.27
C ALA A 431 -15.56 -5.70 17.49
N ALA A 432 -16.68 -6.18 18.06
CA ALA A 432 -16.65 -7.14 19.16
C ALA A 432 -15.96 -8.45 18.73
N TYR A 433 -16.28 -8.97 17.55
CA TYR A 433 -15.65 -10.17 17.02
C TYR A 433 -14.15 -9.96 16.73
N VAL A 434 -13.77 -8.86 16.07
CA VAL A 434 -12.37 -8.51 15.81
C VAL A 434 -11.60 -8.34 17.12
N SER A 435 -12.18 -7.67 18.13
CA SER A 435 -11.60 -7.54 19.46
C SER A 435 -11.34 -8.93 20.10
N ARG A 436 -12.28 -9.86 19.95
CA ARG A 436 -12.12 -11.25 20.45
C ARG A 436 -11.00 -11.99 19.71
N LEU A 437 -10.89 -11.80 18.39
CA LEU A 437 -9.78 -12.37 17.60
C LEU A 437 -8.42 -11.78 18.02
N MET A 438 -8.33 -10.48 18.23
CA MET A 438 -7.11 -9.80 18.67
C MET A 438 -6.68 -10.31 20.05
N TYR A 439 -7.62 -10.46 21.00
CA TYR A 439 -7.36 -11.09 22.29
C TYR A 439 -6.83 -12.53 22.12
N THR A 440 -7.48 -13.34 21.30
CA THR A 440 -7.06 -14.72 21.05
C THR A 440 -5.66 -14.78 20.44
N ALA A 441 -5.36 -13.86 19.51
CA ALA A 441 -4.09 -13.79 18.80
C ALA A 441 -2.89 -13.46 19.71
N THR A 442 -3.11 -12.80 20.86
CA THR A 442 -2.00 -12.52 21.81
C THR A 442 -1.33 -13.79 22.30
N GLY A 443 -2.08 -14.89 22.45
CA GLY A 443 -1.59 -16.17 22.96
C GLY A 443 -1.82 -17.38 22.03
N ASN A 444 -2.26 -17.16 20.78
CA ASN A 444 -2.50 -18.22 19.80
C ASN A 444 -1.91 -17.87 18.44
N GLY A 445 -0.75 -18.47 18.10
CA GLY A 445 -0.02 -18.17 16.87
C GLY A 445 -0.78 -18.50 15.58
N ARG A 446 -1.69 -19.48 15.59
CA ARG A 446 -2.56 -19.77 14.43
C ARG A 446 -3.50 -18.60 14.15
N ILE A 447 -4.09 -18.01 15.19
CA ILE A 447 -5.00 -16.87 15.04
C ILE A 447 -4.21 -15.59 14.74
N ALA A 448 -3.05 -15.39 15.36
CA ALA A 448 -2.15 -14.30 15.00
C ALA A 448 -1.84 -14.32 13.49
N ARG A 449 -1.47 -15.49 12.93
CA ARG A 449 -1.25 -15.65 11.50
C ARG A 449 -2.51 -15.31 10.67
N ARG A 450 -3.71 -15.77 11.08
CA ARG A 450 -4.95 -15.49 10.34
C ARG A 450 -5.33 -14.01 10.36
N VAL A 451 -5.12 -13.33 11.47
CA VAL A 451 -5.27 -11.87 11.55
C VAL A 451 -4.27 -11.19 10.62
N THR A 452 -3.01 -11.63 10.62
CA THR A 452 -1.97 -11.08 9.74
C THR A 452 -2.26 -11.35 8.26
N ASP A 453 -2.83 -12.50 7.87
CA ASP A 453 -3.31 -12.78 6.50
C ASP A 453 -4.21 -11.63 5.98
N VAL A 454 -5.08 -11.09 6.83
CA VAL A 454 -6.04 -10.03 6.46
C VAL A 454 -5.41 -8.64 6.56
N THR A 455 -4.68 -8.35 7.64
CA THR A 455 -4.04 -7.03 7.81
C THR A 455 -2.93 -6.78 6.80
N SER A 456 -2.28 -7.84 6.29
CA SER A 456 -1.30 -7.75 5.20
C SER A 456 -1.91 -7.66 3.81
N LEU A 457 -3.25 -7.67 3.70
CA LEU A 457 -3.99 -7.70 2.43
C LEU A 457 -3.64 -8.90 1.54
N GLU A 458 -3.22 -10.02 2.12
CA GLU A 458 -2.94 -11.26 1.39
C GLU A 458 -4.18 -12.14 1.22
N ARG A 459 -5.07 -12.06 2.20
CA ARG A 459 -6.33 -12.80 2.23
C ARG A 459 -7.48 -11.86 2.54
N ARG A 460 -8.66 -12.26 2.12
CA ARG A 460 -9.89 -11.53 2.41
C ARG A 460 -10.37 -11.81 3.85
N ALA A 461 -11.13 -10.88 4.42
CA ALA A 461 -11.62 -10.98 5.79
C ALA A 461 -12.48 -12.23 6.07
N GLU A 462 -13.08 -12.82 5.03
CA GLU A 462 -13.89 -14.04 5.14
C GLU A 462 -13.11 -15.23 5.71
N VAL A 463 -11.78 -15.26 5.59
CA VAL A 463 -10.95 -16.33 6.19
C VAL A 463 -11.03 -16.32 7.72
N LEU A 464 -11.38 -15.18 8.31
CA LEU A 464 -11.59 -15.06 9.75
C LEU A 464 -12.91 -15.71 10.23
N LEU A 465 -13.83 -16.00 9.31
CA LEU A 465 -15.09 -16.68 9.59
C LEU A 465 -15.00 -18.20 9.41
N ALA A 466 -13.81 -18.74 9.09
CA ALA A 466 -13.63 -20.20 8.97
C ALA A 466 -13.96 -20.92 10.30
N PRO A 467 -14.60 -22.10 10.28
CA PRO A 467 -15.05 -22.80 11.49
C PRO A 467 -13.96 -22.96 12.55
N GLY A 468 -12.74 -23.31 12.14
CA GLY A 468 -11.60 -23.44 13.07
C GLY A 468 -11.15 -22.12 13.69
N VAL A 469 -11.39 -20.98 13.04
CA VAL A 469 -11.10 -19.63 13.58
C VAL A 469 -12.20 -19.24 14.58
N LEU A 470 -13.46 -19.48 14.24
CA LEU A 470 -14.60 -19.24 15.14
C LEU A 470 -14.46 -20.03 16.43
N LEU A 471 -14.12 -21.32 16.33
CA LEU A 471 -13.87 -22.17 17.50
C LEU A 471 -12.70 -21.66 18.35
N ALA A 472 -11.58 -21.30 17.71
CA ALA A 472 -10.42 -20.76 18.41
C ALA A 472 -10.73 -19.41 19.09
N ALA A 473 -11.54 -18.55 18.45
CA ALA A 473 -12.01 -17.30 19.04
C ALA A 473 -12.89 -17.56 20.28
N ALA A 474 -13.76 -18.58 20.23
CA ALA A 474 -14.58 -18.97 21.38
C ALA A 474 -13.72 -19.46 22.56
N VAL A 475 -12.72 -20.30 22.30
CA VAL A 475 -11.77 -20.82 23.33
C VAL A 475 -10.90 -19.66 23.88
N GLY A 476 -10.34 -18.81 23.01
CA GLY A 476 -9.44 -17.72 23.42
C GLY A 476 -7.95 -18.08 23.29
N PRO A 477 -7.06 -17.32 23.95
CA PRO A 477 -5.63 -17.52 23.87
C PRO A 477 -5.21 -18.83 24.53
N LEU A 478 -4.27 -19.56 23.90
CA LEU A 478 -3.71 -20.81 24.43
C LEU A 478 -2.55 -20.58 25.42
N LYS A 479 -1.98 -19.38 25.42
CA LYS A 479 -0.92 -18.94 26.34
C LYS A 479 -1.36 -17.62 26.98
N PRO A 480 -0.96 -17.34 28.23
CA PRO A 480 -1.29 -16.07 28.88
C PRO A 480 -0.83 -14.86 28.07
N THR A 481 -1.58 -13.78 28.13
CA THR A 481 -1.20 -12.49 27.53
C THR A 481 0.07 -11.98 28.22
N LEU A 482 0.97 -11.38 27.44
CA LEU A 482 2.18 -10.74 27.97
C LEU A 482 1.84 -9.36 28.52
N THR A 483 2.36 -9.06 29.72
CA THR A 483 2.27 -7.73 30.37
C THR A 483 3.46 -6.83 30.02
N GLU A 484 4.59 -7.44 29.68
CA GLU A 484 5.84 -6.75 29.31
C GLU A 484 6.14 -6.88 27.82
N PRO A 485 6.85 -5.91 27.23
CA PRO A 485 7.30 -5.98 25.85
C PRO A 485 8.13 -7.25 25.60
N PRO A 486 7.85 -8.03 24.54
CA PRO A 486 8.61 -9.23 24.23
C PRO A 486 9.95 -8.91 23.53
N LEU A 487 10.71 -7.97 24.10
CA LEU A 487 12.09 -7.68 23.70
C LEU A 487 13.03 -8.68 24.37
N THR A 488 14.04 -9.14 23.64
CA THR A 488 15.11 -9.96 24.16
C THR A 488 16.08 -9.14 25.01
N ALA A 489 16.84 -9.77 25.88
CA ALA A 489 17.88 -9.10 26.65
C ALA A 489 18.92 -8.43 25.74
N GLU A 490 19.22 -9.06 24.60
CA GLU A 490 20.14 -8.51 23.59
C GLU A 490 19.56 -7.26 22.92
N GLU A 491 18.28 -7.25 22.53
CA GLU A 491 17.63 -6.07 21.96
C GLU A 491 17.56 -4.91 22.93
N LEU A 492 17.28 -5.18 24.22
CA LEU A 492 17.30 -4.16 25.27
C LEU A 492 18.71 -3.56 25.47
N LYS A 493 19.75 -4.41 25.46
CA LYS A 493 21.14 -3.97 25.54
C LYS A 493 21.53 -3.13 24.31
N ARG A 494 21.18 -3.58 23.12
CA ARG A 494 21.45 -2.86 21.85
C ARG A 494 20.78 -1.49 21.79
N ALA A 495 19.63 -1.35 22.43
CA ALA A 495 18.90 -0.09 22.55
C ALA A 495 19.34 0.76 23.75
N GLU A 496 20.39 0.34 24.50
CA GLU A 496 20.89 1.00 25.70
C GLU A 496 19.84 1.17 26.82
N LEU A 497 18.86 0.25 26.88
CA LEU A 497 17.82 0.24 27.92
C LEU A 497 18.18 -0.63 29.13
N ARG A 498 19.30 -1.34 29.07
CA ARG A 498 19.90 -2.11 30.16
C ARG A 498 21.40 -1.94 30.22
#